data_a32400a6a4aa0c21f8e628b3a082bc4d
#
_entry.id   a32400a6a4aa0c21f8e628b3a082bc4d
#
_cell.length_a   1.000
_cell.length_b   1.000
_cell.length_c   1.000
_cell.angle_alpha   90.00
_cell.angle_beta   90.00
_cell.angle_gamma   90.00
#
_symmetry.space_group_name_H-M   'P 1'
#
loop_
_entity.id
_entity.type
_entity.pdbx_description
1 polymer ?
#
loop_
_entity_poly.entity_id
_entity_poly.type
_entity_poly.pdbx_seq_one_letter_code
_entity_poly.pdbx_strand_id
1 'polypeptide(L)'
;MREFGSASWRDIVRWRANALEIVLYMDAPPSGPSYLGLLARHIALLTAITEEWRELETSRMPPSAEWVATQLAVLLGKELHTAFPDYRTLLARAVENPTDSAVQAKVYALVLELLKAAKAHNAQRPALLLAADHLASHLGSQDERSPEWDARRRALRIDGLTWHWSQLGASWFYAHDLLWRIWKEYPASPWGERAFVRLLDLGWDTSVGCQKGSDQFREVIRQGEAFLARRPMSPARAEVKFLVAQSYETWWSLSQASREDQYADPARYQDGATTARQKAIAVYKDVLGLVPTGPPSTYARRVLPRLGLGFPTNQRRFFCVYD
;
A
#
# COMPACT_ATOMS: atom_id res chain seq x y z
N MET A 1 -19.07 14.57 2.46
CA MET A 1 -18.02 14.78 3.45
C MET A 1 -17.89 16.21 4.01
N ARG A 2 -18.47 17.23 3.38
CA ARG A 2 -18.47 18.62 3.91
C ARG A 2 -19.42 18.86 5.09
N GLU A 3 -20.40 17.98 5.35
CA GLU A 3 -21.36 18.12 6.44
C GLU A 3 -20.84 17.67 7.82
N PHE A 4 -19.69 16.98 7.87
CA PHE A 4 -19.15 16.41 9.10
C PHE A 4 -17.84 17.02 9.56
N GLY A 5 -17.50 18.22 9.10
CA GLY A 5 -16.18 18.85 9.23
C GLY A 5 -15.60 19.03 10.65
N SER A 6 -16.37 18.80 11.71
CA SER A 6 -15.90 18.84 13.10
C SER A 6 -16.49 17.73 14.00
N ALA A 7 -17.32 16.84 13.45
CA ALA A 7 -17.90 15.77 14.23
C ALA A 7 -16.86 14.69 14.51
N SER A 8 -16.73 14.27 15.77
CA SER A 8 -15.89 13.14 16.13
C SER A 8 -16.44 11.86 15.46
N TRP A 9 -15.57 10.89 15.19
CA TRP A 9 -15.99 9.58 14.66
C TRP A 9 -17.09 8.95 15.52
N ARG A 10 -17.11 9.21 16.85
CA ARG A 10 -18.13 8.74 17.79
C ARG A 10 -19.51 9.31 17.46
N ASP A 11 -19.55 10.57 17.06
CA ASP A 11 -20.80 11.24 16.69
C ASP A 11 -21.33 10.71 15.37
N ILE A 12 -20.45 10.41 14.41
CA ILE A 12 -20.80 9.81 13.12
C ILE A 12 -21.36 8.39 13.33
N VAL A 13 -20.71 7.58 14.18
CA VAL A 13 -21.19 6.23 14.52
C VAL A 13 -22.53 6.29 15.24
N ARG A 14 -22.68 7.20 16.22
CA ARG A 14 -23.93 7.39 16.96
C ARG A 14 -25.05 7.86 16.03
N TRP A 15 -24.76 8.79 15.11
CA TRP A 15 -25.74 9.26 14.14
C TRP A 15 -26.17 8.14 13.18
N ARG A 16 -25.24 7.34 12.68
CA ARG A 16 -25.56 6.19 11.81
C ARG A 16 -26.30 5.08 12.57
N ALA A 17 -25.94 4.84 13.83
CA ALA A 17 -26.69 3.91 14.69
C ALA A 17 -28.13 4.36 14.87
N ASN A 18 -28.37 5.62 15.18
CA ASN A 18 -29.69 6.20 15.32
C ASN A 18 -30.47 6.19 14.00
N ALA A 19 -29.84 6.48 12.87
CA ALA A 19 -30.48 6.41 11.55
C ALA A 19 -30.87 4.98 11.18
N LEU A 20 -30.04 3.99 11.50
CA LEU A 20 -30.34 2.57 11.33
C LEU A 20 -31.44 2.09 12.25
N GLU A 21 -31.47 2.54 13.49
CA GLU A 21 -32.53 2.25 14.45
C GLU A 21 -33.87 2.79 13.96
N ILE A 22 -33.88 4.00 13.38
CA ILE A 22 -35.08 4.60 12.77
C ILE A 22 -35.53 3.77 11.55
N VAL A 23 -34.64 3.40 10.64
CA VAL A 23 -34.98 2.59 9.46
C VAL A 23 -35.50 1.21 9.87
N LEU A 24 -34.87 0.56 10.84
CA LEU A 24 -35.34 -0.73 11.38
C LEU A 24 -36.72 -0.64 12.03
N TYR A 25 -37.05 0.50 12.68
CA TYR A 25 -38.35 0.74 13.27
C TYR A 25 -39.45 1.02 12.22
N MET A 26 -39.07 1.60 11.08
CA MET A 26 -40.02 1.95 10.02
C MET A 26 -40.34 0.79 9.06
N ASP A 27 -39.37 -0.10 8.80
CA ASP A 27 -39.49 -1.13 7.74
C ASP A 27 -39.89 -2.53 8.23
N ALA A 28 -39.80 -2.83 9.53
CA ALA A 28 -40.22 -4.12 10.05
C ALA A 28 -40.66 -4.00 11.52
N PRO A 29 -41.91 -4.31 11.84
CA PRO A 29 -42.31 -4.46 13.24
C PRO A 29 -41.45 -5.55 13.90
N PRO A 30 -40.95 -5.31 15.12
CA PRO A 30 -40.06 -6.23 15.81
C PRO A 30 -40.82 -7.53 16.16
N SER A 31 -40.70 -8.52 15.31
CA SER A 31 -41.27 -9.84 15.61
C SER A 31 -40.35 -10.95 15.14
N GLY A 32 -39.73 -11.61 16.11
CA GLY A 32 -39.14 -12.92 15.94
C GLY A 32 -37.60 -12.98 15.74
N PRO A 33 -37.04 -14.19 15.56
CA PRO A 33 -35.58 -14.46 15.48
C PRO A 33 -34.85 -13.73 14.35
N SER A 34 -35.57 -13.34 13.29
CA SER A 34 -34.99 -12.56 12.17
C SER A 34 -34.58 -11.15 12.57
N TYR A 35 -35.30 -10.51 13.50
CA TYR A 35 -34.97 -9.18 14.01
C TYR A 35 -33.69 -9.20 14.84
N LEU A 36 -33.53 -10.18 15.74
CA LEU A 36 -32.31 -10.33 16.53
C LEU A 36 -31.11 -10.65 15.65
N GLY A 37 -31.29 -11.43 14.59
CA GLY A 37 -30.27 -11.70 13.60
C GLY A 37 -29.87 -10.45 12.79
N LEU A 38 -30.83 -9.61 12.45
CA LEU A 38 -30.59 -8.34 11.75
C LEU A 38 -29.87 -7.36 12.67
N LEU A 39 -30.29 -7.22 13.92
CA LEU A 39 -29.64 -6.36 14.93
C LEU A 39 -28.22 -6.80 15.21
N ALA A 40 -27.96 -8.10 15.37
CA ALA A 40 -26.62 -8.63 15.57
C ALA A 40 -25.68 -8.30 14.36
N ARG A 41 -26.20 -8.41 13.12
CA ARG A 41 -25.46 -8.02 11.91
C ARG A 41 -25.14 -6.52 11.87
N HIS A 42 -26.08 -5.67 12.28
CA HIS A 42 -25.89 -4.22 12.34
C HIS A 42 -24.90 -3.81 13.43
N ILE A 43 -24.95 -4.43 14.60
CA ILE A 43 -23.97 -4.21 15.68
C ILE A 43 -22.57 -4.62 15.20
N ALA A 44 -22.43 -5.78 14.55
CA ALA A 44 -21.16 -6.22 13.99
C ALA A 44 -20.62 -5.24 12.93
N LEU A 45 -21.50 -4.71 12.07
CA LEU A 45 -21.13 -3.69 11.07
C LEU A 45 -20.70 -2.38 11.72
N LEU A 46 -21.42 -1.89 12.72
CA LEU A 46 -21.08 -0.67 13.44
C LEU A 46 -19.75 -0.81 14.18
N THR A 47 -19.51 -1.98 14.77
CA THR A 47 -18.23 -2.28 15.43
C THR A 47 -17.09 -2.26 14.41
N ALA A 48 -17.26 -2.92 13.26
CA ALA A 48 -16.26 -2.93 12.19
C ALA A 48 -15.99 -1.53 11.64
N ILE A 49 -17.04 -0.72 11.42
CA ILE A 49 -16.89 0.68 10.99
C ILE A 49 -16.13 1.51 12.05
N THR A 50 -16.43 1.30 13.32
CA THR A 50 -15.78 2.02 14.43
C THR A 50 -14.29 1.68 14.51
N GLU A 51 -13.93 0.42 14.32
CA GLU A 51 -12.55 -0.03 14.30
C GLU A 51 -11.81 0.49 13.08
N GLU A 52 -12.44 0.50 11.91
CA GLU A 52 -11.89 1.05 10.67
C GLU A 52 -11.57 2.55 10.79
N TRP A 53 -12.46 3.35 11.41
CA TRP A 53 -12.20 4.77 11.65
C TRP A 53 -11.08 5.01 12.65
N ARG A 54 -11.00 4.19 13.69
CA ARG A 54 -9.92 4.26 14.67
C ARG A 54 -8.55 3.98 14.04
N GLU A 55 -8.48 3.04 13.11
CA GLU A 55 -7.25 2.73 12.40
C GLU A 55 -6.92 3.73 11.29
N LEU A 56 -7.92 4.33 10.63
CA LEU A 56 -7.70 5.43 9.69
C LEU A 56 -7.12 6.67 10.39
N GLU A 57 -7.50 6.95 11.63
CA GLU A 57 -6.87 7.99 12.43
C GLU A 57 -5.43 7.63 12.82
N THR A 58 -5.15 6.35 13.09
CA THR A 58 -3.80 5.87 13.42
C THR A 58 -2.95 5.56 12.21
N SER A 59 -3.53 5.14 11.07
CA SER A 59 -2.82 4.78 9.84
C SER A 59 -2.48 5.97 8.94
N ARG A 60 -2.93 7.17 9.27
CA ARG A 60 -2.41 8.41 8.67
C ARG A 60 -0.95 8.69 9.05
N MET A 61 -0.42 7.97 10.03
CA MET A 61 1.03 7.92 10.20
C MET A 61 1.63 7.03 9.10
N PRO A 62 2.57 7.54 8.30
CA PRO A 62 3.40 6.69 7.46
C PRO A 62 3.99 5.57 8.34
N PRO A 63 4.20 4.36 7.82
CA PRO A 63 4.86 3.30 8.57
C PRO A 63 6.07 3.92 9.22
N SER A 64 6.18 3.83 10.56
CA SER A 64 7.19 4.58 11.29
C SER A 64 8.54 4.31 10.64
N ALA A 65 9.37 5.33 10.54
CA ALA A 65 10.73 5.18 10.02
C ALA A 65 11.47 4.03 10.72
N GLU A 66 11.10 3.76 11.96
CA GLU A 66 11.56 2.64 12.77
C GLU A 66 11.10 1.28 12.22
N TRP A 67 9.85 1.14 11.77
CA TRP A 67 9.38 -0.10 11.14
C TRP A 67 10.13 -0.39 9.84
N VAL A 68 10.27 0.61 8.98
CA VAL A 68 11.01 0.50 7.71
C VAL A 68 12.48 0.18 7.98
N ALA A 69 13.11 0.87 8.94
CA ALA A 69 14.49 0.63 9.32
C ALA A 69 14.69 -0.78 9.93
N THR A 70 13.70 -1.26 10.70
CA THR A 70 13.72 -2.61 11.27
C THR A 70 13.62 -3.68 10.18
N GLN A 71 12.72 -3.50 9.21
CA GLN A 71 12.61 -4.43 8.07
C GLN A 71 13.91 -4.48 7.26
N LEU A 72 14.53 -3.33 7.01
CA LEU A 72 15.81 -3.26 6.30
C LEU A 72 16.94 -3.84 7.13
N ALA A 73 16.98 -3.61 8.45
CA ALA A 73 17.99 -4.20 9.33
C ALA A 73 17.95 -5.73 9.34
N VAL A 74 16.75 -6.31 9.30
CA VAL A 74 16.56 -7.77 9.19
C VAL A 74 17.04 -8.25 7.82
N LEU A 75 16.78 -7.51 6.75
CA LEU A 75 17.13 -7.88 5.39
C LEU A 75 18.63 -7.70 5.07
N LEU A 76 19.25 -6.66 5.62
CA LEU A 76 20.61 -6.24 5.28
C LEU A 76 21.68 -6.80 6.23
N GLY A 77 21.25 -7.38 7.35
CA GLY A 77 22.15 -7.97 8.34
C GLY A 77 23.01 -6.96 9.13
N LYS A 78 23.80 -7.49 10.07
CA LYS A 78 24.69 -6.67 10.93
C LYS A 78 25.76 -5.91 10.14
N GLU A 79 26.18 -6.44 9.00
CA GLU A 79 27.28 -5.90 8.19
C GLU A 79 26.98 -4.52 7.61
N LEU A 80 25.74 -4.26 7.19
CA LEU A 80 25.36 -2.96 6.67
C LEU A 80 25.28 -1.88 7.75
N HIS A 81 24.91 -2.25 8.98
CA HIS A 81 24.96 -1.34 10.12
C HIS A 81 26.37 -0.90 10.46
N THR A 82 27.35 -1.75 10.21
CA THR A 82 28.76 -1.43 10.45
C THR A 82 29.33 -0.56 9.33
N ALA A 83 28.96 -0.83 8.07
CA ALA A 83 29.42 -0.09 6.91
C ALA A 83 28.72 1.29 6.73
N PHE A 84 27.44 1.37 7.14
CA PHE A 84 26.61 2.58 6.96
C PHE A 84 25.86 2.90 8.26
N PRO A 85 26.55 3.35 9.32
CA PRO A 85 25.96 3.53 10.65
C PRO A 85 24.84 4.57 10.68
N ASP A 86 24.92 5.59 9.82
CA ASP A 86 23.94 6.68 9.75
C ASP A 86 22.68 6.34 8.94
N TYR A 87 22.65 5.17 8.28
CA TYR A 87 21.55 4.80 7.38
C TYR A 87 20.18 4.89 8.04
N ARG A 88 20.02 4.31 9.24
CA ARG A 88 18.74 4.30 9.97
C ARG A 88 18.29 5.70 10.35
N THR A 89 19.20 6.48 10.90
CA THR A 89 18.91 7.86 11.34
C THR A 89 18.56 8.75 10.15
N LEU A 90 19.29 8.58 9.04
CA LEU A 90 19.06 9.37 7.85
C LEU A 90 17.73 8.99 7.18
N LEU A 91 17.42 7.70 7.11
CA LEU A 91 16.14 7.23 6.60
C LEU A 91 14.97 7.76 7.43
N ALA A 92 15.07 7.70 8.76
CA ALA A 92 14.05 8.26 9.64
C ALA A 92 13.82 9.75 9.36
N ARG A 93 14.90 10.52 9.27
CA ARG A 93 14.82 11.96 8.95
C ARG A 93 14.25 12.22 7.56
N ALA A 94 14.56 11.39 6.55
CA ALA A 94 14.04 11.55 5.20
C ALA A 94 12.53 11.29 5.13
N VAL A 95 12.02 10.38 5.94
CA VAL A 95 10.58 10.12 6.08
C VAL A 95 9.86 11.27 6.81
N GLU A 96 10.46 11.76 7.91
CA GLU A 96 9.86 12.82 8.74
C GLU A 96 9.92 14.19 8.06
N ASN A 97 11.00 14.49 7.33
CA ASN A 97 11.27 15.79 6.74
C ASN A 97 11.73 15.66 5.27
N PRO A 98 10.84 15.22 4.37
CA PRO A 98 11.19 14.90 2.98
C PRO A 98 11.62 16.12 2.15
N THR A 99 11.29 17.33 2.59
CA THR A 99 11.62 18.59 1.89
C THR A 99 12.85 19.31 2.45
N ASP A 100 13.45 18.81 3.52
CA ASP A 100 14.66 19.41 4.11
C ASP A 100 15.85 19.22 3.18
N SER A 101 16.41 20.33 2.66
CA SER A 101 17.50 20.31 1.69
C SER A 101 18.80 19.68 2.24
N ALA A 102 19.08 19.82 3.53
CA ALA A 102 20.24 19.22 4.19
C ALA A 102 20.07 17.69 4.34
N VAL A 103 18.84 17.25 4.63
CA VAL A 103 18.49 15.82 4.65
C VAL A 103 18.59 15.25 3.24
N GLN A 104 18.01 15.92 2.24
CA GLN A 104 18.08 15.52 0.83
C GLN A 104 19.53 15.38 0.33
N ALA A 105 20.42 16.31 0.69
CA ALA A 105 21.83 16.24 0.32
C ALA A 105 22.53 15.01 0.92
N LYS A 106 22.26 14.68 2.18
CA LYS A 106 22.84 13.50 2.85
C LYS A 106 22.27 12.20 2.27
N VAL A 107 20.96 12.14 2.00
CA VAL A 107 20.32 10.99 1.34
C VAL A 107 20.94 10.74 -0.02
N TYR A 108 21.11 11.80 -0.83
CA TYR A 108 21.76 11.72 -2.13
C TYR A 108 23.18 11.16 -2.04
N ALA A 109 24.00 11.69 -1.12
CA ALA A 109 25.36 11.21 -0.92
C ALA A 109 25.39 9.72 -0.55
N LEU A 110 24.54 9.29 0.38
CA LEU A 110 24.47 7.90 0.81
C LEU A 110 23.96 6.96 -0.30
N VAL A 111 23.02 7.40 -1.13
CA VAL A 111 22.60 6.62 -2.32
C VAL A 111 23.78 6.36 -3.24
N LEU A 112 24.61 7.38 -3.53
CA LEU A 112 25.80 7.21 -4.37
C LEU A 112 26.82 6.25 -3.74
N GLU A 113 27.04 6.31 -2.43
CA GLU A 113 27.92 5.40 -1.71
C GLU A 113 27.43 3.95 -1.79
N LEU A 114 26.13 3.73 -1.57
CA LEU A 114 25.51 2.41 -1.68
C LEU A 114 25.63 1.84 -3.12
N LEU A 115 25.40 2.65 -4.13
CA LEU A 115 25.55 2.25 -5.54
C LEU A 115 27.01 1.90 -5.87
N LYS A 116 27.96 2.67 -5.36
CA LYS A 116 29.40 2.39 -5.50
C LYS A 116 29.76 1.08 -4.80
N ALA A 117 29.30 0.87 -3.57
CA ALA A 117 29.51 -0.37 -2.83
C ALA A 117 28.89 -1.58 -3.54
N ALA A 118 27.69 -1.42 -4.11
CA ALA A 118 27.02 -2.47 -4.86
C ALA A 118 27.80 -2.92 -6.12
N LYS A 119 28.58 -2.02 -6.72
CA LYS A 119 29.48 -2.37 -7.84
C LYS A 119 30.73 -3.12 -7.36
N ALA A 120 31.19 -2.85 -6.16
CA ALA A 120 32.40 -3.45 -5.59
C ALA A 120 32.16 -4.82 -4.94
N HIS A 121 30.94 -5.09 -4.40
CA HIS A 121 30.64 -6.24 -3.57
C HIS A 121 29.49 -7.09 -4.15
N ASN A 122 29.84 -8.00 -5.08
CA ASN A 122 28.84 -8.83 -5.78
C ASN A 122 27.92 -9.64 -4.86
N ALA A 123 28.42 -10.23 -3.79
CA ALA A 123 27.62 -11.03 -2.86
C ALA A 123 26.56 -10.20 -2.11
N GLN A 124 26.85 -8.95 -1.82
CA GLN A 124 25.97 -8.02 -1.09
C GLN A 124 25.18 -7.10 -2.03
N ARG A 125 25.45 -7.16 -3.33
CA ARG A 125 24.89 -6.25 -4.33
C ARG A 125 23.36 -6.12 -4.26
N PRO A 126 22.56 -7.19 -4.22
CA PRO A 126 21.11 -7.03 -4.19
C PRO A 126 20.60 -6.34 -2.92
N ALA A 127 21.25 -6.59 -1.76
CA ALA A 127 20.93 -5.91 -0.51
C ALA A 127 21.25 -4.41 -0.56
N LEU A 128 22.43 -4.05 -1.10
CA LEU A 128 22.86 -2.67 -1.26
C LEU A 128 21.97 -1.91 -2.26
N LEU A 129 21.58 -2.55 -3.36
CA LEU A 129 20.63 -1.98 -4.31
C LEU A 129 19.25 -1.76 -3.69
N LEU A 130 18.75 -2.69 -2.85
CA LEU A 130 17.49 -2.52 -2.16
C LEU A 130 17.53 -1.35 -1.16
N ALA A 131 18.63 -1.19 -0.43
CA ALA A 131 18.84 -0.05 0.46
C ALA A 131 18.91 1.27 -0.30
N ALA A 132 19.61 1.29 -1.43
CA ALA A 132 19.70 2.45 -2.31
C ALA A 132 18.35 2.82 -2.90
N ASP A 133 17.55 1.85 -3.35
CA ASP A 133 16.18 2.06 -3.85
C ASP A 133 15.29 2.71 -2.80
N HIS A 134 15.36 2.20 -1.58
CA HIS A 134 14.54 2.72 -0.50
C HIS A 134 14.87 4.17 -0.17
N LEU A 135 16.16 4.54 -0.08
CA LEU A 135 16.58 5.93 0.10
C LEU A 135 16.23 6.80 -1.11
N ALA A 136 16.45 6.29 -2.33
CA ALA A 136 16.14 7.02 -3.56
C ALA A 136 14.66 7.40 -3.67
N SER A 137 13.76 6.60 -3.10
CA SER A 137 12.33 6.92 -3.06
C SER A 137 11.98 8.16 -2.22
N HIS A 138 12.90 8.61 -1.37
CA HIS A 138 12.77 9.86 -0.59
C HIS A 138 13.53 11.04 -1.21
N LEU A 139 14.15 10.84 -2.38
CA LEU A 139 14.76 11.93 -3.15
C LEU A 139 13.73 12.53 -4.10
N GLY A 140 13.69 13.85 -4.16
CA GLY A 140 12.79 14.56 -5.07
C GLY A 140 12.90 16.07 -4.95
N SER A 141 12.09 16.76 -5.73
CA SER A 141 11.90 18.20 -5.66
C SER A 141 10.46 18.53 -5.99
N GLN A 142 9.92 19.54 -5.34
CA GLN A 142 8.64 20.15 -5.68
C GLN A 142 8.79 21.25 -6.74
N ASP A 143 10.01 21.60 -7.13
CA ASP A 143 10.30 22.50 -8.22
C ASP A 143 10.73 21.72 -9.46
N GLU A 144 9.90 21.78 -10.51
CA GLU A 144 10.15 21.10 -11.79
C GLU A 144 11.50 21.52 -12.41
N ARG A 145 11.89 22.78 -12.21
CA ARG A 145 13.05 23.40 -12.85
C ARG A 145 14.22 23.66 -11.91
N SER A 146 14.28 23.00 -10.76
CA SER A 146 15.39 23.13 -9.82
C SER A 146 16.73 22.72 -10.47
N PRO A 147 17.68 23.65 -10.68
CA PRO A 147 18.99 23.29 -11.28
C PRO A 147 19.79 22.30 -10.43
N GLU A 148 19.69 22.42 -9.12
CA GLU A 148 20.35 21.51 -8.17
C GLU A 148 19.79 20.09 -8.28
N TRP A 149 18.45 19.96 -8.32
CA TRP A 149 17.79 18.68 -8.51
C TRP A 149 18.12 18.07 -9.88
N ASP A 150 18.13 18.88 -10.93
CA ASP A 150 18.50 18.43 -12.28
C ASP A 150 19.93 17.91 -12.37
N ALA A 151 20.85 18.51 -11.66
CA ALA A 151 22.25 18.03 -11.59
C ALA A 151 22.32 16.67 -10.88
N ARG A 152 21.65 16.53 -9.72
CA ARG A 152 21.57 15.27 -8.96
C ARG A 152 20.90 14.16 -9.78
N ARG A 153 19.80 14.45 -10.41
CA ARG A 153 19.04 13.51 -11.25
C ARG A 153 19.85 13.01 -12.43
N ARG A 154 20.60 13.90 -13.12
CA ARG A 154 21.50 13.51 -14.21
C ARG A 154 22.63 12.61 -13.73
N ALA A 155 23.21 12.87 -12.57
CA ALA A 155 24.25 12.02 -12.00
C ALA A 155 23.71 10.62 -11.67
N LEU A 156 22.55 10.52 -11.02
CA LEU A 156 21.92 9.25 -10.68
C LEU A 156 21.45 8.44 -11.92
N ARG A 157 21.12 9.13 -13.01
CA ARG A 157 20.76 8.48 -14.28
C ARG A 157 21.91 7.66 -14.87
N ILE A 158 23.16 8.01 -14.61
CA ILE A 158 24.34 7.23 -15.02
C ILE A 158 24.30 5.82 -14.39
N ASP A 159 23.76 5.70 -13.18
CA ASP A 159 23.55 4.44 -12.48
C ASP A 159 22.21 3.77 -12.82
N GLY A 160 21.45 4.33 -13.76
CA GLY A 160 20.21 3.80 -14.27
C GLY A 160 19.00 4.09 -13.39
N LEU A 161 19.04 5.15 -12.58
CA LEU A 161 17.88 5.60 -11.80
C LEU A 161 17.12 6.68 -12.56
N THR A 162 15.79 6.56 -12.58
CA THR A 162 14.91 7.42 -13.35
C THR A 162 13.88 8.10 -12.44
N TRP A 163 13.62 9.38 -12.69
CA TRP A 163 12.54 10.15 -12.07
C TRP A 163 11.65 10.73 -13.14
N HIS A 164 10.35 10.77 -12.84
CA HIS A 164 9.32 11.37 -13.67
C HIS A 164 8.69 12.55 -12.92
N TRP A 165 8.32 13.60 -13.66
CA TRP A 165 7.57 14.70 -13.10
C TRP A 165 6.08 14.36 -13.08
N SER A 166 5.45 14.51 -11.93
CA SER A 166 4.00 14.43 -11.78
C SER A 166 3.41 15.85 -11.83
N GLN A 167 2.67 16.18 -12.88
CA GLN A 167 2.00 17.48 -12.97
C GLN A 167 0.97 17.65 -11.86
N LEU A 168 0.28 16.57 -11.49
CA LEU A 168 -0.75 16.59 -10.45
C LEU A 168 -0.17 16.69 -9.06
N GLY A 169 0.89 15.96 -8.79
CA GLY A 169 1.59 16.00 -7.51
C GLY A 169 2.54 17.17 -7.35
N ALA A 170 2.78 17.95 -8.44
CA ALA A 170 3.80 18.98 -8.50
C ALA A 170 5.12 18.53 -7.86
N SER A 171 5.56 17.32 -8.22
CA SER A 171 6.75 16.70 -7.63
C SER A 171 7.39 15.66 -8.54
N TRP A 172 8.69 15.48 -8.39
CA TRP A 172 9.41 14.37 -9.00
C TRP A 172 9.20 13.08 -8.20
N PHE A 173 8.90 11.97 -8.86
CA PHE A 173 8.80 10.65 -8.26
C PHE A 173 9.77 9.68 -8.91
N TYR A 174 10.30 8.77 -8.11
CA TYR A 174 11.28 7.77 -8.49
C TYR A 174 10.59 6.54 -9.13
N ALA A 175 11.16 6.04 -10.24
CA ALA A 175 10.61 4.91 -10.98
C ALA A 175 10.96 3.52 -10.41
N HIS A 176 11.70 3.45 -9.31
CA HIS A 176 12.11 2.20 -8.66
C HIS A 176 12.89 1.23 -9.57
N ASP A 177 13.75 1.78 -10.44
CA ASP A 177 14.56 0.99 -11.38
C ASP A 177 15.42 -0.08 -10.71
N LEU A 178 15.87 0.19 -9.48
CA LEU A 178 16.71 -0.76 -8.73
C LEU A 178 15.93 -1.98 -8.28
N LEU A 179 14.62 -1.85 -7.93
CA LEU A 179 13.77 -3.01 -7.65
C LEU A 179 13.60 -3.89 -8.88
N TRP A 180 13.37 -3.28 -10.04
CA TRP A 180 13.29 -4.01 -11.31
C TRP A 180 14.59 -4.74 -11.63
N ARG A 181 15.74 -4.10 -11.37
CA ARG A 181 17.06 -4.71 -11.54
C ARG A 181 17.24 -5.91 -10.61
N ILE A 182 16.94 -5.77 -9.32
CA ILE A 182 17.03 -6.86 -8.35
C ILE A 182 16.12 -8.02 -8.74
N TRP A 183 14.87 -7.73 -9.13
CA TRP A 183 13.93 -8.76 -9.57
C TRP A 183 14.40 -9.52 -10.81
N LYS A 184 14.99 -8.82 -11.78
CA LYS A 184 15.49 -9.43 -13.02
C LYS A 184 16.80 -10.20 -12.84
N GLU A 185 17.72 -9.67 -12.07
CA GLU A 185 19.06 -10.26 -11.88
C GLU A 185 19.06 -11.39 -10.83
N TYR A 186 18.19 -11.32 -9.82
CA TYR A 186 18.16 -12.25 -8.69
C TYR A 186 16.77 -12.86 -8.42
N PRO A 187 16.04 -13.33 -9.44
CA PRO A 187 14.63 -13.69 -9.29
C PRO A 187 14.37 -14.83 -8.30
N ALA A 188 15.33 -15.76 -8.14
CA ALA A 188 15.20 -16.91 -7.24
C ALA A 188 15.78 -16.67 -5.84
N SER A 189 16.28 -15.47 -5.58
CA SER A 189 16.85 -15.13 -4.28
C SER A 189 15.82 -14.50 -3.34
N PRO A 190 16.05 -14.53 -2.01
CA PRO A 190 15.20 -13.80 -1.06
C PRO A 190 15.10 -12.30 -1.39
N TRP A 191 16.16 -11.72 -1.95
CA TRP A 191 16.20 -10.32 -2.37
C TRP A 191 15.31 -10.04 -3.57
N GLY A 192 15.30 -10.94 -4.56
CA GLY A 192 14.39 -10.87 -5.70
C GLY A 192 12.94 -10.97 -5.27
N GLU A 193 12.62 -11.87 -4.33
CA GLU A 193 11.27 -11.99 -3.79
C GLU A 193 10.84 -10.72 -3.02
N ARG A 194 11.76 -10.09 -2.27
CA ARG A 194 11.48 -8.82 -1.60
C ARG A 194 11.28 -7.67 -2.58
N ALA A 195 12.10 -7.60 -3.62
CA ALA A 195 11.90 -6.62 -4.70
C ALA A 195 10.56 -6.82 -5.39
N PHE A 196 10.16 -8.08 -5.65
CA PHE A 196 8.86 -8.41 -6.24
C PHE A 196 7.70 -7.95 -5.35
N VAL A 197 7.72 -8.27 -4.05
CA VAL A 197 6.70 -7.81 -3.09
C VAL A 197 6.60 -6.29 -3.09
N ARG A 198 7.75 -5.61 -3.10
CA ARG A 198 7.75 -4.13 -3.11
C ARG A 198 7.19 -3.56 -4.41
N LEU A 199 7.51 -4.15 -5.55
CA LEU A 199 6.92 -3.76 -6.85
C LEU A 199 5.40 -3.95 -6.86
N LEU A 200 4.90 -5.06 -6.30
CA LEU A 200 3.46 -5.26 -6.14
C LEU A 200 2.84 -4.21 -5.21
N ASP A 201 3.51 -3.88 -4.11
CA ASP A 201 3.07 -2.89 -3.14
C ASP A 201 2.98 -1.47 -3.73
N LEU A 202 3.78 -1.19 -4.74
CA LEU A 202 3.78 0.05 -5.53
C LEU A 202 2.79 0.03 -6.70
N GLY A 203 2.01 -1.03 -6.88
CA GLY A 203 1.05 -1.17 -7.97
C GLY A 203 1.63 -1.79 -9.24
N TRP A 204 2.87 -2.30 -9.18
CA TRP A 204 3.63 -2.94 -10.26
C TRP A 204 4.21 -1.95 -11.28
N ASP A 205 3.39 -1.15 -11.96
CA ASP A 205 3.89 -0.16 -12.90
C ASP A 205 4.34 1.11 -12.17
N THR A 206 5.64 1.21 -11.95
CA THR A 206 6.28 2.32 -11.24
C THR A 206 6.67 3.48 -12.16
N SER A 207 6.46 3.35 -13.47
CA SER A 207 6.91 4.34 -14.46
C SER A 207 5.89 5.42 -14.79
N VAL A 208 4.60 5.14 -14.60
CA VAL A 208 3.52 6.01 -15.07
C VAL A 208 2.91 6.90 -13.99
N GLY A 209 3.26 6.70 -12.73
CA GLY A 209 2.62 7.41 -11.64
C GLY A 209 1.11 7.14 -11.54
N CYS A 210 0.44 7.95 -10.74
CA CYS A 210 -1.01 7.83 -10.58
C CYS A 210 -1.74 8.58 -11.69
N GLN A 211 -2.54 7.87 -12.48
CA GLN A 211 -3.41 8.43 -13.51
C GLN A 211 -4.87 8.11 -13.18
N LYS A 212 -5.79 9.03 -13.49
CA LYS A 212 -7.22 8.85 -13.23
C LYS A 212 -7.73 7.55 -13.83
N GLY A 213 -8.43 6.79 -12.99
CA GLY A 213 -9.04 5.52 -13.39
C GLY A 213 -8.03 4.44 -13.76
N SER A 214 -6.77 4.56 -13.32
CA SER A 214 -5.80 3.48 -13.53
C SER A 214 -6.20 2.23 -12.75
N ASP A 215 -6.21 1.11 -13.44
CA ASP A 215 -6.59 -0.20 -12.90
C ASP A 215 -5.34 -1.00 -12.47
N GLN A 216 -4.41 -0.36 -11.78
CA GLN A 216 -3.17 -1.03 -11.30
C GLN A 216 -3.47 -2.26 -10.45
N PHE A 217 -4.60 -2.28 -9.75
CA PHE A 217 -5.04 -3.46 -8.98
C PHE A 217 -5.21 -4.71 -9.86
N ARG A 218 -5.59 -4.57 -11.15
CA ARG A 218 -5.67 -5.71 -12.08
C ARG A 218 -4.31 -6.31 -12.38
N GLU A 219 -3.32 -5.44 -12.53
CA GLU A 219 -1.94 -5.86 -12.75
C GLU A 219 -1.34 -6.53 -11.51
N VAL A 220 -1.62 -6.00 -10.32
CA VAL A 220 -1.22 -6.62 -9.04
C VAL A 220 -1.83 -8.02 -8.89
N ILE A 221 -3.11 -8.20 -9.24
CA ILE A 221 -3.75 -9.53 -9.26
C ILE A 221 -2.99 -10.45 -10.21
N ARG A 222 -2.80 -10.04 -11.46
CA ARG A 222 -2.17 -10.85 -12.52
C ARG A 222 -0.76 -11.29 -12.13
N GLN A 223 0.07 -10.37 -11.67
CA GLN A 223 1.45 -10.65 -11.29
C GLN A 223 1.53 -11.45 -10.00
N GLY A 224 0.71 -11.13 -9.01
CA GLY A 224 0.66 -11.83 -7.73
C GLY A 224 0.20 -13.29 -7.89
N GLU A 225 -0.86 -13.55 -8.64
CA GLU A 225 -1.32 -14.92 -8.93
C GLU A 225 -0.27 -15.73 -9.71
N ALA A 226 0.37 -15.10 -10.71
CA ALA A 226 1.45 -15.74 -11.46
C ALA A 226 2.67 -16.06 -10.59
N PHE A 227 3.01 -15.21 -9.63
CA PHE A 227 4.07 -15.49 -8.66
C PHE A 227 3.70 -16.66 -7.76
N LEU A 228 2.51 -16.65 -7.17
CA LEU A 228 2.03 -17.70 -6.27
C LEU A 228 1.95 -19.07 -6.96
N ALA A 229 1.54 -19.10 -8.23
CA ALA A 229 1.51 -20.33 -9.02
C ALA A 229 2.92 -20.90 -9.26
N ARG A 230 3.90 -20.04 -9.55
CA ARG A 230 5.29 -20.46 -9.80
C ARG A 230 6.07 -20.77 -8.51
N ARG A 231 5.68 -20.16 -7.37
CA ARG A 231 6.41 -20.24 -6.09
C ARG A 231 5.47 -20.45 -4.90
N PRO A 232 4.75 -21.59 -4.86
CA PRO A 232 3.75 -21.86 -3.83
C PRO A 232 4.33 -21.95 -2.41
N MET A 233 5.64 -22.22 -2.28
CA MET A 233 6.35 -22.33 -1.00
C MET A 233 7.18 -21.11 -0.65
N SER A 234 7.07 -20.01 -1.40
CA SER A 234 7.80 -18.77 -1.11
C SER A 234 7.53 -18.26 0.31
N PRO A 235 8.55 -17.80 1.06
CA PRO A 235 8.35 -17.07 2.30
C PRO A 235 7.52 -15.80 2.14
N ALA A 236 7.57 -15.17 0.96
CA ALA A 236 6.81 -13.95 0.64
C ALA A 236 5.34 -14.21 0.29
N ARG A 237 4.90 -15.48 0.22
CA ARG A 237 3.55 -15.85 -0.24
C ARG A 237 2.41 -15.19 0.53
N ALA A 238 2.59 -15.00 1.84
CA ALA A 238 1.55 -14.38 2.68
C ALA A 238 1.38 -12.89 2.35
N GLU A 239 2.47 -12.17 2.14
CA GLU A 239 2.46 -10.77 1.74
C GLU A 239 1.88 -10.60 0.33
N VAL A 240 2.30 -11.45 -0.63
CA VAL A 240 1.75 -11.45 -1.98
C VAL A 240 0.25 -11.73 -1.98
N LYS A 241 -0.19 -12.76 -1.24
CA LYS A 241 -1.63 -13.05 -1.08
C LYS A 241 -2.38 -11.86 -0.49
N PHE A 242 -1.82 -11.19 0.50
CA PHE A 242 -2.46 -10.02 1.10
C PHE A 242 -2.65 -8.88 0.08
N LEU A 243 -1.64 -8.57 -0.74
CA LEU A 243 -1.74 -7.55 -1.79
C LEU A 243 -2.76 -7.93 -2.87
N VAL A 244 -2.79 -9.20 -3.27
CA VAL A 244 -3.79 -9.75 -4.21
C VAL A 244 -5.20 -9.66 -3.63
N ALA A 245 -5.38 -9.99 -2.34
CA ALA A 245 -6.67 -9.88 -1.68
C ALA A 245 -7.18 -8.43 -1.63
N GLN A 246 -6.29 -7.47 -1.28
CA GLN A 246 -6.63 -6.05 -1.30
C GLN A 246 -7.00 -5.56 -2.72
N SER A 247 -6.36 -6.09 -3.75
CA SER A 247 -6.65 -5.75 -5.14
C SER A 247 -8.03 -6.27 -5.57
N TYR A 248 -8.40 -7.49 -5.20
CA TYR A 248 -9.76 -7.99 -5.41
C TYR A 248 -10.81 -7.23 -4.61
N GLU A 249 -10.48 -6.84 -3.38
CA GLU A 249 -11.34 -5.98 -2.56
C GLU A 249 -11.53 -4.60 -3.19
N THR A 250 -10.47 -4.01 -3.76
CA THR A 250 -10.56 -2.76 -4.52
C THR A 250 -11.51 -2.89 -5.69
N TRP A 251 -11.42 -3.97 -6.46
CA TRP A 251 -12.37 -4.21 -7.56
C TRP A 251 -13.82 -4.24 -7.09
N TRP A 252 -14.10 -5.03 -6.03
CA TRP A 252 -15.42 -5.05 -5.41
C TRP A 252 -15.85 -3.68 -4.91
N SER A 253 -15.00 -2.98 -4.19
CA SER A 253 -15.28 -1.65 -3.63
C SER A 253 -15.63 -0.62 -4.71
N LEU A 254 -14.91 -0.62 -5.85
CA LEU A 254 -15.17 0.27 -6.98
C LEU A 254 -16.53 -0.01 -7.63
N SER A 255 -16.95 -1.27 -7.71
CA SER A 255 -18.27 -1.65 -8.23
C SER A 255 -19.43 -1.18 -7.34
N GLN A 256 -19.15 -0.88 -6.07
CA GLN A 256 -20.12 -0.39 -5.08
C GLN A 256 -20.01 1.13 -4.85
N ALA A 257 -19.18 1.82 -5.62
CA ALA A 257 -19.02 3.26 -5.50
C ALA A 257 -20.36 3.99 -5.76
N SER A 258 -20.56 5.13 -5.11
CA SER A 258 -21.71 5.99 -5.40
C SER A 258 -21.64 6.50 -6.84
N ARG A 259 -22.79 6.69 -7.49
CA ARG A 259 -22.85 7.35 -8.79
C ARG A 259 -22.36 8.81 -8.78
N GLU A 260 -22.32 9.41 -7.60
CA GLU A 260 -21.78 10.75 -7.38
C GLU A 260 -20.26 10.77 -7.18
N ASP A 261 -19.64 9.57 -7.15
CA ASP A 261 -18.18 9.46 -7.03
C ASP A 261 -17.53 9.94 -8.33
N GLN A 262 -16.92 11.11 -8.25
CA GLN A 262 -16.29 11.74 -9.42
C GLN A 262 -15.03 10.99 -9.92
N TYR A 263 -14.51 10.02 -9.14
CA TYR A 263 -13.28 9.33 -9.44
C TYR A 263 -13.48 7.89 -9.94
N ALA A 264 -14.60 7.28 -9.63
CA ALA A 264 -14.90 5.91 -10.01
C ALA A 264 -16.27 5.79 -10.66
N ASP A 265 -16.31 5.32 -11.90
CA ASP A 265 -17.54 4.88 -12.54
C ASP A 265 -17.83 3.44 -12.13
N PRO A 266 -18.84 3.18 -11.25
CA PRO A 266 -19.13 1.85 -10.78
C PRO A 266 -19.54 0.90 -11.90
N ALA A 267 -20.14 1.39 -12.99
CA ALA A 267 -20.55 0.55 -14.12
C ALA A 267 -19.35 -0.16 -14.78
N ARG A 268 -18.19 0.48 -14.81
CA ARG A 268 -16.95 -0.09 -15.36
C ARG A 268 -16.46 -1.32 -14.58
N TYR A 269 -16.85 -1.46 -13.32
CA TYR A 269 -16.36 -2.50 -12.41
C TYR A 269 -17.39 -3.54 -12.03
N GLN A 270 -18.62 -3.46 -12.56
CA GLN A 270 -19.70 -4.41 -12.25
C GLN A 270 -19.39 -5.82 -12.76
N ASP A 271 -18.83 -5.91 -13.98
CA ASP A 271 -18.42 -7.19 -14.53
C ASP A 271 -17.32 -7.82 -13.65
N GLY A 272 -17.54 -9.06 -13.22
CA GLY A 272 -16.63 -9.79 -12.35
C GLY A 272 -16.61 -9.36 -10.87
N ALA A 273 -17.37 -8.34 -10.45
CA ALA A 273 -17.36 -7.82 -9.07
C ALA A 273 -17.69 -8.88 -8.02
N THR A 274 -18.72 -9.68 -8.26
CA THR A 274 -19.11 -10.77 -7.34
C THR A 274 -17.98 -11.81 -7.22
N THR A 275 -17.37 -12.18 -8.33
CA THR A 275 -16.22 -13.08 -8.34
C THR A 275 -15.03 -12.48 -7.60
N ALA A 276 -14.74 -11.20 -7.81
CA ALA A 276 -13.68 -10.48 -7.10
C ALA A 276 -13.91 -10.49 -5.58
N ARG A 277 -15.15 -10.23 -5.12
CA ARG A 277 -15.51 -10.34 -3.72
C ARG A 277 -15.26 -11.74 -3.14
N GLN A 278 -15.69 -12.78 -3.85
CA GLN A 278 -15.50 -14.16 -3.42
C GLN A 278 -14.00 -14.52 -3.34
N LYS A 279 -13.22 -14.10 -4.34
CA LYS A 279 -11.77 -14.29 -4.35
C LYS A 279 -11.09 -13.53 -3.21
N ALA A 280 -11.47 -12.27 -2.95
CA ALA A 280 -10.96 -11.51 -1.81
C ALA A 280 -11.18 -12.27 -0.50
N ILE A 281 -12.40 -12.77 -0.25
CA ILE A 281 -12.74 -13.56 0.94
C ILE A 281 -11.85 -14.81 1.04
N ALA A 282 -11.72 -15.57 -0.04
CA ALA A 282 -10.92 -16.78 -0.05
C ALA A 282 -9.44 -16.49 0.26
N VAL A 283 -8.87 -15.49 -0.41
CA VAL A 283 -7.44 -15.15 -0.26
C VAL A 283 -7.16 -14.55 1.12
N TYR A 284 -8.05 -13.73 1.70
CA TYR A 284 -7.89 -13.25 3.09
C TYR A 284 -7.96 -14.39 4.11
N LYS A 285 -8.82 -15.39 3.92
CA LYS A 285 -8.82 -16.60 4.77
C LYS A 285 -7.49 -17.35 4.69
N ASP A 286 -6.93 -17.47 3.50
CA ASP A 286 -5.60 -18.06 3.31
C ASP A 286 -4.51 -17.26 4.04
N VAL A 287 -4.54 -15.92 3.99
CA VAL A 287 -3.61 -15.05 4.73
C VAL A 287 -3.69 -15.33 6.22
N LEU A 288 -4.91 -15.45 6.78
CA LEU A 288 -5.10 -15.78 8.20
C LEU A 288 -4.54 -17.16 8.58
N GLY A 289 -4.62 -18.13 7.66
CA GLY A 289 -4.01 -19.46 7.87
C GLY A 289 -2.48 -19.45 7.82
N LEU A 290 -1.89 -18.56 7.03
CA LEU A 290 -0.43 -18.45 6.87
C LEU A 290 0.24 -17.60 7.96
N VAL A 291 -0.41 -16.49 8.33
CA VAL A 291 0.11 -15.52 9.30
C VAL A 291 -1.02 -15.18 10.27
N PRO A 292 -1.15 -15.90 11.39
CA PRO A 292 -2.29 -15.72 12.30
C PRO A 292 -2.28 -14.40 13.08
N THR A 293 -1.15 -13.69 13.11
CA THR A 293 -0.97 -12.41 13.83
C THR A 293 -0.27 -11.38 12.94
N GLY A 294 -0.36 -10.11 13.34
CA GLY A 294 0.27 -9.00 12.63
C GLY A 294 -0.69 -8.21 11.75
N PRO A 295 -0.21 -7.11 11.12
CA PRO A 295 -1.03 -6.15 10.39
C PRO A 295 -1.89 -6.78 9.27
N PRO A 296 -1.38 -7.69 8.41
CA PRO A 296 -2.22 -8.32 7.38
C PRO A 296 -3.39 -9.11 7.95
N SER A 297 -3.17 -9.81 9.07
CA SER A 297 -4.21 -10.62 9.71
C SER A 297 -5.22 -9.78 10.46
N THR A 298 -4.77 -8.71 11.10
CA THR A 298 -5.66 -7.72 11.72
C THR A 298 -6.59 -7.10 10.69
N TYR A 299 -6.04 -6.69 9.55
CA TYR A 299 -6.82 -6.17 8.44
C TYR A 299 -7.83 -7.22 7.91
N ALA A 300 -7.36 -8.43 7.62
CA ALA A 300 -8.20 -9.50 7.09
C ALA A 300 -9.38 -9.83 8.02
N ARG A 301 -9.16 -9.93 9.35
CA ARG A 301 -10.24 -10.17 10.32
C ARG A 301 -11.29 -9.07 10.31
N ARG A 302 -10.87 -7.82 10.13
CA ARG A 302 -11.78 -6.67 10.09
C ARG A 302 -12.64 -6.65 8.82
N VAL A 303 -12.04 -6.93 7.66
CA VAL A 303 -12.71 -6.79 6.37
C VAL A 303 -13.58 -7.99 5.99
N LEU A 304 -13.23 -9.20 6.44
CA LEU A 304 -13.94 -10.43 6.09
C LEU A 304 -15.43 -10.41 6.43
N PRO A 305 -15.89 -9.94 7.60
CA PRO A 305 -17.33 -9.85 7.90
C PRO A 305 -18.07 -8.93 6.91
N ARG A 306 -17.48 -7.78 6.55
CA ARG A 306 -18.07 -6.82 5.59
C ARG A 306 -18.20 -7.47 4.21
N LEU A 307 -17.12 -8.05 3.71
CA LEU A 307 -17.13 -8.77 2.44
C LEU A 307 -18.12 -9.94 2.45
N GLY A 308 -18.18 -10.71 3.55
CA GLY A 308 -19.13 -11.82 3.71
C GLY A 308 -20.59 -11.38 3.60
N LEU A 309 -20.92 -10.23 4.15
CA LEU A 309 -22.24 -9.63 4.10
C LEU A 309 -22.53 -8.85 2.79
N GLY A 310 -21.53 -8.66 1.95
CA GLY A 310 -21.66 -7.90 0.69
C GLY A 310 -21.67 -6.38 0.87
N PHE A 311 -21.14 -5.88 1.98
CA PHE A 311 -21.06 -4.43 2.22
C PHE A 311 -19.83 -3.81 1.53
N PRO A 312 -19.95 -2.54 1.08
CA PRO A 312 -18.80 -1.80 0.54
C PRO A 312 -17.72 -1.65 1.61
N THR A 313 -16.44 -1.74 1.18
CA THR A 313 -15.28 -1.62 2.06
C THR A 313 -14.53 -0.32 1.89
N ASN A 314 -14.86 0.48 0.88
CA ASN A 314 -14.18 1.73 0.50
C ASN A 314 -12.67 1.54 0.21
N GLN A 315 -12.23 0.31 -0.05
CA GLN A 315 -10.84 0.04 -0.43
C GLN A 315 -10.56 0.62 -1.82
N ARG A 316 -9.47 1.38 -1.92
CA ARG A 316 -9.04 2.03 -3.15
C ARG A 316 -7.54 1.82 -3.44
N ARG A 317 -6.91 0.85 -2.77
CA ARG A 317 -5.50 0.57 -3.01
C ARG A 317 -5.28 0.19 -4.46
N PHE A 318 -4.20 0.70 -5.06
CA PHE A 318 -3.85 0.49 -6.46
C PHE A 318 -4.88 1.04 -7.48
N PHE A 319 -5.76 1.89 -7.03
CA PHE A 319 -6.64 2.67 -7.88
C PHE A 319 -6.32 4.16 -7.72
N CYS A 320 -6.03 4.82 -8.82
CA CYS A 320 -5.73 6.24 -8.81
C CYS A 320 -7.00 7.08 -8.89
N VAL A 321 -7.15 7.97 -7.91
CA VAL A 321 -8.29 8.88 -7.79
C VAL A 321 -7.99 10.29 -8.31
N TYR A 322 -6.76 10.51 -8.77
CA TYR A 322 -6.32 11.82 -9.26
C TYR A 322 -6.31 11.86 -10.79
N ASP A 323 -6.56 13.06 -11.29
CA ASP A 323 -6.46 13.41 -12.71
C ASP A 323 -5.08 13.92 -13.08
#